data_db4f8a11f047d0163d6102b2a26749c7
#
_entry.id   db4f8a11f047d0163d6102b2a26749c7
#
_cell.length_a   1.000
_cell.length_b   1.000
_cell.length_c   1.000
_cell.angle_alpha   90.00
_cell.angle_beta   90.00
_cell.angle_gamma   90.00
#
_symmetry.space_group_name_H-M   'P 1'
#
loop_
_entity.id
_entity.type
_entity.pdbx_description
1 polymer ?
#
loop_
_entity_poly.entity_id
_entity_poly.type
_entity_poly.pdbx_seq_one_letter_code
_entity_poly.pdbx_strand_id
1 'polypeptide(L)'
;MAKLELKQEKEWVDKVKSEGSIPHLDPDHCPNGWASPPGNVFLVRGPQYLQTRVKIPGGDYLLKPLGFDWIKGPTKISELLKNPKNRVRIALENEWSRGHKPFVWAFNLQVPSKDNYSAVAYFVSMDPCVDNNNNNNNNNNNNNNNNLLIDQFLKGDDGFRKSRLKMIANISRGPWIVRKAVGEQAVAIIGRSLTSKYCVQENFIEVDIDIGSSMVAKAVVHLAFGYLTTLTVDLAFVIESQTEYELPERILGAVRFSELDVGSAREIELPSEKSMENLYSSLSNRFWDSIGQGLSVVLPSDEESDANVSASYVNGVGVDHGTKTVDDDKI
;
A
#
# COMPACT_ATOMS: atom_id res chain seq x y z
N MET A 1 14.14 -5.70 28.55
CA MET A 1 13.75 -6.08 27.18
C MET A 1 12.96 -4.95 26.52
N ALA A 2 11.79 -4.55 26.94
CA ALA A 2 10.96 -3.52 26.28
C ALA A 2 11.68 -2.18 25.96
N LYS A 3 12.57 -1.67 26.81
CA LYS A 3 13.32 -0.42 26.54
C LYS A 3 14.37 -0.58 25.44
N LEU A 4 14.92 -1.78 25.25
CA LEU A 4 15.88 -2.10 24.20
C LEU A 4 15.15 -2.26 22.86
N GLU A 5 13.99 -2.92 22.87
CA GLU A 5 13.13 -3.10 21.70
C GLU A 5 12.62 -1.75 21.15
N LEU A 6 12.14 -0.86 22.03
CA LEU A 6 11.74 0.50 21.66
C LEU A 6 12.89 1.33 21.07
N LYS A 7 14.13 1.11 21.54
CA LYS A 7 15.30 1.80 21.00
C LYS A 7 15.63 1.28 19.60
N GLN A 8 15.62 -0.03 19.40
CA GLN A 8 15.88 -0.68 18.11
C GLN A 8 14.79 -0.30 17.07
N GLU A 9 13.52 -0.30 17.50
CA GLU A 9 12.41 0.18 16.69
C GLU A 9 12.64 1.60 16.18
N LYS A 10 13.02 2.50 17.06
CA LYS A 10 13.29 3.89 16.70
C LYS A 10 14.46 3.99 15.72
N GLU A 11 15.51 3.24 15.94
CA GLU A 11 16.73 3.30 15.11
C GLU A 11 16.46 2.91 13.66
N TRP A 12 15.73 1.82 13.40
CA TRP A 12 15.44 1.43 12.01
C TRP A 12 14.43 2.35 11.32
N VAL A 13 13.41 2.84 12.03
CA VAL A 13 12.46 3.82 11.51
C VAL A 13 13.17 5.12 11.14
N ASP A 14 14.03 5.65 12.02
CA ASP A 14 14.79 6.87 11.76
C ASP A 14 15.77 6.68 10.59
N LYS A 15 16.40 5.52 10.47
CA LYS A 15 17.22 5.15 9.33
C LYS A 15 16.43 5.19 8.02
N VAL A 16 15.29 4.50 7.95
CA VAL A 16 14.46 4.49 6.74
C VAL A 16 13.98 5.89 6.38
N LYS A 17 13.64 6.73 7.37
CA LYS A 17 13.27 8.13 7.14
C LYS A 17 14.40 8.93 6.49
N SER A 18 15.63 8.73 6.96
CA SER A 18 16.80 9.48 6.47
C SER A 18 17.26 9.05 5.07
N GLU A 19 16.94 7.84 4.63
CA GLU A 19 17.32 7.29 3.34
C GLU A 19 16.33 7.62 2.19
N GLY A 20 15.28 8.40 2.47
CA GLY A 20 14.28 8.85 1.48
C GLY A 20 14.89 9.63 0.32
N SER A 21 14.15 9.74 -0.79
CA SER A 21 14.59 10.53 -1.96
C SER A 21 14.60 12.03 -1.67
N ILE A 22 13.81 12.48 -0.69
CA ILE A 22 13.80 13.85 -0.15
C ILE A 22 13.88 13.80 1.37
N PRO A 23 14.42 14.85 2.03
CA PRO A 23 14.65 14.84 3.48
C PRO A 23 13.35 14.87 4.29
N HIS A 24 13.38 14.22 5.46
CA HIS A 24 12.38 14.39 6.50
C HIS A 24 12.74 15.63 7.33
N LEU A 25 11.83 16.58 7.41
CA LEU A 25 12.04 17.90 8.01
C LEU A 25 10.94 18.22 9.02
N ASP A 26 11.05 19.41 9.62
CA ASP A 26 10.03 19.93 10.51
C ASP A 26 8.76 20.32 9.73
N PRO A 27 7.54 20.03 10.23
CA PRO A 27 6.30 20.37 9.52
C PRO A 27 6.11 21.84 9.23
N ASP A 28 6.67 22.74 10.05
CA ASP A 28 6.55 24.18 9.88
C ASP A 28 7.56 24.74 8.90
N HIS A 29 8.66 24.03 8.64
CA HIS A 29 9.70 24.41 7.69
C HIS A 29 10.27 23.18 6.93
N CYS A 30 9.73 22.90 5.76
CA CYS A 30 10.03 21.66 5.04
C CYS A 30 10.25 21.90 3.52
N PRO A 31 11.18 22.81 3.11
CA PRO A 31 11.44 23.08 1.70
C PRO A 31 12.08 21.88 1.00
N ASN A 32 11.55 21.51 -0.17
CA ASN A 32 11.93 20.33 -0.93
C ASN A 32 12.06 19.06 -0.05
N GLY A 33 11.08 18.89 0.85
CA GLY A 33 11.10 17.85 1.87
C GLY A 33 9.73 17.31 2.21
N TRP A 34 9.70 16.44 3.19
CA TRP A 34 8.48 15.90 3.74
C TRP A 34 8.47 15.91 5.27
N ALA A 35 7.27 15.88 5.83
CA ALA A 35 7.05 15.85 7.28
C ALA A 35 5.76 15.08 7.61
N SER A 36 5.47 14.88 8.89
CA SER A 36 4.19 14.39 9.37
C SER A 36 3.39 15.58 9.92
N PRO A 37 2.33 16.06 9.25
CA PRO A 37 1.52 17.17 9.78
C PRO A 37 0.75 16.70 11.03
N PRO A 38 0.28 17.61 11.90
CA PRO A 38 -0.59 17.22 13.00
C PRO A 38 -1.96 16.75 12.49
N GLY A 39 -2.57 15.74 13.14
CA GLY A 39 -3.82 15.14 12.68
C GLY A 39 -5.01 16.10 12.67
N ASN A 40 -5.00 17.11 13.53
CA ASN A 40 -6.08 18.09 13.66
C ASN A 40 -6.25 19.04 12.47
N VAL A 41 -5.31 19.07 11.51
CA VAL A 41 -5.45 19.81 10.24
C VAL A 41 -6.44 19.15 9.28
N PHE A 42 -6.84 17.90 9.57
CA PHE A 42 -7.82 17.16 8.77
C PHE A 42 -9.14 17.02 9.52
N LEU A 43 -10.24 17.15 8.80
CA LEU A 43 -11.58 16.91 9.32
C LEU A 43 -12.05 15.49 8.93
N VAL A 44 -12.38 14.68 9.94
CA VAL A 44 -12.87 13.32 9.80
C VAL A 44 -14.30 13.18 10.32
N ARG A 45 -14.99 12.09 10.02
CA ARG A 45 -16.35 11.82 10.54
C ARG A 45 -16.31 11.65 12.04
N GLY A 46 -17.10 12.47 12.76
CA GLY A 46 -17.25 12.38 14.22
C GLY A 46 -18.11 11.20 14.68
N PRO A 47 -18.26 10.98 15.99
CA PRO A 47 -18.98 9.84 16.56
C PRO A 47 -20.44 9.71 16.09
N GLN A 48 -21.12 10.83 15.86
CA GLN A 48 -22.53 10.88 15.44
C GLN A 48 -22.69 11.30 13.97
N TYR A 49 -21.67 11.11 13.14
CA TYR A 49 -21.64 11.64 11.77
C TYR A 49 -22.80 11.14 10.90
N LEU A 50 -23.22 9.90 11.03
CA LEU A 50 -24.29 9.36 10.19
C LEU A 50 -25.63 10.08 10.42
N GLN A 51 -25.85 10.58 11.62
CA GLN A 51 -27.05 11.33 12.00
C GLN A 51 -26.88 12.84 11.78
N THR A 52 -25.77 13.41 12.22
CA THR A 52 -25.58 14.86 12.31
C THR A 52 -24.77 15.47 11.15
N ARG A 53 -24.03 14.63 10.41
CA ARG A 53 -23.06 15.03 9.39
C ARG A 53 -21.91 15.89 9.93
N VAL A 54 -21.72 15.93 11.25
CA VAL A 54 -20.67 16.72 11.90
C VAL A 54 -19.32 15.99 11.75
N LYS A 55 -18.35 16.72 11.22
CA LYS A 55 -16.94 16.32 11.20
C LYS A 55 -16.21 16.94 12.39
N ILE A 56 -15.17 16.28 12.85
CA ILE A 56 -14.31 16.72 13.95
C ILE A 56 -12.86 16.77 13.47
N PRO A 57 -11.98 17.55 14.10
CA PRO A 57 -10.55 17.47 13.86
C PRO A 57 -10.04 16.05 14.11
N GLY A 58 -9.17 15.57 13.22
CA GLY A 58 -8.49 14.29 13.39
C GLY A 58 -7.55 14.31 14.60
N GLY A 59 -7.33 13.15 15.19
CA GLY A 59 -6.41 12.94 16.32
C GLY A 59 -5.12 12.27 15.89
N ASP A 60 -4.51 11.52 16.83
CA ASP A 60 -3.31 10.74 16.58
C ASP A 60 -3.51 9.71 15.46
N TYR A 61 -2.44 9.45 14.73
CA TYR A 61 -2.41 8.47 13.66
C TYR A 61 -2.36 7.04 14.19
N LEU A 62 -2.97 6.11 13.44
CA LEU A 62 -2.90 4.68 13.77
C LEU A 62 -1.56 4.06 13.39
N LEU A 63 -0.89 4.62 12.38
CA LEU A 63 0.39 4.14 11.85
C LEU A 63 1.47 5.21 12.07
N LYS A 64 2.71 4.76 12.29
CA LYS A 64 3.86 5.66 12.41
C LYS A 64 4.37 6.03 11.00
N PRO A 65 4.76 7.29 10.75
CA PRO A 65 5.38 7.68 9.48
C PRO A 65 6.74 6.99 9.35
N LEU A 66 6.96 6.31 8.21
CA LEU A 66 8.17 5.54 7.95
C LEU A 66 9.06 6.17 6.88
N GLY A 67 8.47 6.81 5.87
CA GLY A 67 9.26 7.41 4.80
C GLY A 67 8.39 8.08 3.74
N PHE A 68 9.06 8.83 2.88
CA PHE A 68 8.46 9.39 1.68
C PHE A 68 9.49 9.37 0.54
N ASP A 69 9.05 8.97 -0.64
CA ASP A 69 9.87 8.98 -1.85
C ASP A 69 9.18 9.81 -2.95
N TRP A 70 9.94 10.76 -3.50
CA TRP A 70 9.65 11.45 -4.73
C TRP A 70 10.50 10.84 -5.84
N ILE A 71 9.87 10.10 -6.75
CA ILE A 71 10.56 9.24 -7.72
C ILE A 71 9.97 9.42 -9.12
N LYS A 72 10.76 9.05 -10.14
CA LYS A 72 10.34 8.98 -11.53
C LYS A 72 10.86 7.70 -12.20
N GLY A 73 10.22 7.29 -13.27
CA GLY A 73 10.60 6.07 -13.99
C GLY A 73 10.27 6.11 -15.49
N PRO A 74 10.83 5.19 -16.26
CA PRO A 74 10.57 5.10 -17.70
C PRO A 74 9.11 4.77 -18.03
N THR A 75 8.40 4.14 -17.13
CA THR A 75 6.98 3.80 -17.19
C THR A 75 6.30 4.13 -15.88
N LYS A 76 4.96 4.02 -15.84
CA LYS A 76 4.18 4.17 -14.61
C LYS A 76 4.65 3.17 -13.56
N ILE A 77 5.01 3.69 -12.39
CA ILE A 77 5.62 2.92 -11.31
C ILE A 77 4.51 2.22 -10.51
N SER A 78 4.60 0.91 -10.37
CA SER A 78 3.67 0.09 -9.60
C SER A 78 4.40 -1.00 -8.84
N GLU A 79 3.78 -1.49 -7.75
CA GLU A 79 4.28 -2.64 -6.97
C GLU A 79 5.73 -2.45 -6.50
N LEU A 80 6.06 -1.25 -6.03
CA LEU A 80 7.40 -0.87 -5.58
C LEU A 80 7.96 -1.80 -4.51
N LEU A 81 7.12 -2.22 -3.55
CA LEU A 81 7.53 -3.11 -2.47
C LEU A 81 7.71 -4.57 -2.91
N LYS A 82 7.31 -4.96 -4.13
CA LYS A 82 7.70 -6.23 -4.72
C LYS A 82 9.14 -6.21 -5.24
N ASN A 83 9.69 -5.02 -5.52
CA ASN A 83 11.07 -4.91 -5.96
C ASN A 83 12.03 -5.16 -4.78
N PRO A 84 12.85 -6.22 -4.80
CA PRO A 84 13.77 -6.54 -3.72
C PRO A 84 14.89 -5.51 -3.53
N LYS A 85 15.10 -4.62 -4.51
CA LYS A 85 16.04 -3.49 -4.41
C LYS A 85 15.40 -2.24 -3.77
N ASN A 86 14.10 -2.27 -3.48
CA ASN A 86 13.45 -1.15 -2.80
C ASN A 86 14.00 -1.01 -1.38
N ARG A 87 14.42 0.20 -1.00
CA ARG A 87 15.05 0.48 0.30
C ARG A 87 14.16 0.11 1.50
N VAL A 88 12.84 0.39 1.39
CA VAL A 88 11.87 0.08 2.46
C VAL A 88 11.66 -1.43 2.54
N ARG A 89 11.60 -2.13 1.39
CA ARG A 89 11.52 -3.58 1.35
C ARG A 89 12.74 -4.23 2.00
N ILE A 90 13.95 -3.78 1.68
CA ILE A 90 15.18 -4.29 2.29
C ILE A 90 15.17 -4.08 3.80
N ALA A 91 14.79 -2.89 4.26
CA ALA A 91 14.72 -2.59 5.68
C ALA A 91 13.70 -3.47 6.41
N LEU A 92 12.52 -3.67 5.80
CA LEU A 92 11.45 -4.52 6.31
C LEU A 92 11.89 -5.99 6.45
N GLU A 93 12.53 -6.55 5.44
CA GLU A 93 13.03 -7.93 5.47
C GLU A 93 14.12 -8.13 6.52
N ASN A 94 14.98 -7.13 6.73
CA ASN A 94 15.99 -7.16 7.78
C ASN A 94 15.36 -7.21 9.18
N GLU A 95 14.26 -6.47 9.42
CA GLU A 95 13.56 -6.54 10.71
C GLU A 95 12.86 -7.89 10.88
N TRP A 96 12.24 -8.41 9.84
CA TRP A 96 11.62 -9.75 9.87
C TRP A 96 12.63 -10.86 10.15
N SER A 97 13.85 -10.79 9.57
CA SER A 97 14.92 -11.75 9.83
C SER A 97 15.44 -11.71 11.27
N ARG A 98 15.26 -10.59 11.97
CA ARG A 98 15.59 -10.41 13.40
C ARG A 98 14.47 -10.86 14.33
N GLY A 99 13.34 -11.32 13.80
CA GLY A 99 12.17 -11.74 14.57
C GLY A 99 11.19 -10.61 14.91
N HIS A 100 11.49 -9.37 14.52
CA HIS A 100 10.51 -8.28 14.55
C HIS A 100 9.58 -8.42 13.32
N LYS A 101 8.29 -8.20 13.50
CA LYS A 101 7.31 -8.38 12.42
C LYS A 101 6.53 -7.09 12.15
N PRO A 102 7.19 -5.97 11.82
CA PRO A 102 6.48 -4.76 11.44
C PRO A 102 5.68 -5.00 10.14
N PHE A 103 4.57 -4.27 10.00
CA PHE A 103 3.75 -4.30 8.79
C PHE A 103 3.78 -2.92 8.12
N VAL A 104 4.17 -2.86 6.85
CA VAL A 104 4.31 -1.60 6.11
C VAL A 104 3.07 -1.32 5.25
N TRP A 105 2.63 -0.07 5.28
CA TRP A 105 1.62 0.50 4.39
C TRP A 105 2.29 1.48 3.43
N ALA A 106 2.14 1.25 2.13
CA ALA A 106 2.64 2.16 1.10
C ALA A 106 1.48 2.70 0.25
N PHE A 107 1.43 4.01 0.10
CA PHE A 107 0.48 4.69 -0.78
C PHE A 107 1.27 5.37 -1.90
N ASN A 108 1.19 4.82 -3.09
CA ASN A 108 1.88 5.27 -4.28
C ASN A 108 0.95 6.11 -5.15
N LEU A 109 1.13 7.42 -5.12
CA LEU A 109 0.38 8.39 -5.90
C LEU A 109 1.07 8.58 -7.25
N GLN A 110 0.53 7.94 -8.29
CA GLN A 110 1.04 8.03 -9.67
C GLN A 110 0.58 9.33 -10.32
N VAL A 111 1.53 10.26 -10.48
CA VAL A 111 1.26 11.60 -11.00
C VAL A 111 1.15 11.57 -12.52
N PRO A 112 0.09 12.12 -13.13
CA PRO A 112 -0.08 12.16 -14.58
C PRO A 112 0.90 13.15 -15.22
N SER A 113 2.07 12.68 -15.60
CA SER A 113 3.16 13.45 -16.21
C SER A 113 3.86 12.63 -17.30
N LYS A 114 4.68 13.28 -18.13
CA LYS A 114 5.46 12.59 -19.17
C LYS A 114 6.55 11.68 -18.58
N ASP A 115 7.10 12.06 -17.43
CA ASP A 115 8.24 11.37 -16.80
C ASP A 115 7.80 10.39 -15.72
N ASN A 116 6.49 10.05 -15.66
CA ASN A 116 5.94 9.04 -14.74
C ASN A 116 6.37 9.25 -13.28
N TYR A 117 6.15 10.47 -12.74
CA TYR A 117 6.44 10.74 -11.33
C TYR A 117 5.51 9.97 -10.40
N SER A 118 6.05 9.59 -9.25
CA SER A 118 5.29 9.02 -8.13
C SER A 118 5.69 9.67 -6.81
N ALA A 119 4.68 10.00 -6.01
CA ALA A 119 4.84 10.39 -4.62
C ALA A 119 4.43 9.21 -3.74
N VAL A 120 5.37 8.61 -3.02
CA VAL A 120 5.14 7.39 -2.27
C VAL A 120 5.29 7.65 -0.78
N ALA A 121 4.19 7.53 -0.04
CA ALA A 121 4.17 7.65 1.41
C ALA A 121 4.19 6.27 2.05
N TYR A 122 5.11 6.06 3.00
CA TYR A 122 5.25 4.81 3.75
C TYR A 122 4.92 5.04 5.21
N PHE A 123 4.14 4.12 5.77
CA PHE A 123 3.79 4.08 7.19
C PHE A 123 4.03 2.67 7.72
N VAL A 124 4.16 2.54 9.04
CA VAL A 124 4.40 1.26 9.69
C VAL A 124 3.51 1.06 10.91
N SER A 125 2.99 -0.15 11.05
CA SER A 125 2.48 -0.70 12.30
C SER A 125 3.52 -1.64 12.90
N MET A 126 3.82 -1.49 14.18
CA MET A 126 4.76 -2.36 14.89
C MET A 126 4.07 -3.60 15.46
N ASP A 127 2.78 -3.49 15.72
CA ASP A 127 1.97 -4.64 16.06
C ASP A 127 1.46 -5.27 14.76
N PRO A 128 1.82 -6.51 14.45
CA PRO A 128 1.14 -7.25 13.40
C PRO A 128 -0.34 -7.25 13.78
N CYS A 129 -1.21 -6.94 12.82
CA CYS A 129 -2.66 -6.90 13.04
C CYS A 129 -3.10 -8.09 13.89
N VAL A 130 -3.30 -7.79 15.14
CA VAL A 130 -3.87 -8.53 16.24
C VAL A 130 -4.18 -10.01 15.96
N ASP A 131 -3.32 -10.89 16.45
CA ASP A 131 -3.77 -12.22 16.85
C ASP A 131 -4.87 -12.04 17.91
N ASN A 132 -6.13 -12.29 17.52
CA ASN A 132 -7.32 -12.19 18.38
C ASN A 132 -7.33 -13.15 19.58
N ASN A 133 -6.18 -13.70 19.99
CA ASN A 133 -6.07 -14.69 21.06
C ASN A 133 -5.69 -14.11 22.43
N ASN A 134 -5.44 -12.81 22.54
CA ASN A 134 -5.23 -12.18 23.86
C ASN A 134 -6.50 -11.51 24.36
N ASN A 135 -7.37 -12.30 25.02
CA ASN A 135 -8.39 -11.84 25.96
C ASN A 135 -7.74 -11.12 27.15
N ASN A 136 -7.24 -9.92 26.95
CA ASN A 136 -6.94 -9.02 28.07
C ASN A 136 -8.00 -7.93 28.09
N ASN A 137 -8.93 -8.12 29.06
CA ASN A 137 -9.92 -7.16 29.51
C ASN A 137 -9.27 -5.82 29.88
N ASN A 138 -9.16 -4.89 28.94
CA ASN A 138 -8.97 -3.48 29.25
C ASN A 138 -9.95 -2.65 28.42
N ASN A 139 -10.90 -2.05 29.15
CA ASN A 139 -12.00 -1.24 28.70
C ASN A 139 -11.57 0.01 27.91
N ASN A 140 -11.34 -0.14 26.60
CA ASN A 140 -11.37 0.99 25.66
C ASN A 140 -12.03 0.53 24.36
N ASN A 141 -13.36 0.58 24.36
CA ASN A 141 -14.22 0.14 23.24
C ASN A 141 -13.85 0.77 21.87
N ASN A 142 -13.28 1.99 21.87
CA ASN A 142 -12.95 2.69 20.62
C ASN A 142 -11.70 2.15 19.92
N ASN A 143 -10.74 1.56 20.64
CA ASN A 143 -9.54 0.99 20.03
C ASN A 143 -9.83 -0.37 19.36
N ASN A 144 -10.76 -1.16 19.91
CA ASN A 144 -11.13 -2.46 19.35
C ASN A 144 -11.83 -2.33 17.99
N ASN A 145 -12.69 -1.32 17.83
CA ASN A 145 -13.45 -1.15 16.58
C ASN A 145 -12.57 -0.71 15.42
N ASN A 146 -11.57 0.13 15.66
CA ASN A 146 -10.63 0.56 14.62
C ASN A 146 -9.69 -0.57 14.19
N ASN A 147 -9.23 -1.40 15.12
CA ASN A 147 -8.43 -2.58 14.79
C ASN A 147 -9.24 -3.58 13.96
N LEU A 148 -10.54 -3.75 14.27
CA LEU A 148 -11.44 -4.59 13.49
C LEU A 148 -11.59 -4.08 12.05
N LEU A 149 -11.75 -2.76 11.85
CA LEU A 149 -11.89 -2.17 10.51
C LEU A 149 -10.59 -2.28 9.70
N ILE A 150 -9.42 -2.10 10.33
CA ILE A 150 -8.12 -2.34 9.69
C ILE A 150 -7.99 -3.81 9.29
N ASP A 151 -8.33 -4.73 10.16
CA ASP A 151 -8.26 -6.17 9.91
C ASP A 151 -9.19 -6.59 8.76
N GLN A 152 -10.42 -6.07 8.74
CA GLN A 152 -11.36 -6.26 7.62
C GLN A 152 -10.81 -5.67 6.32
N PHE A 153 -10.12 -4.54 6.37
CA PHE A 153 -9.51 -3.92 5.19
C PHE A 153 -8.36 -4.77 4.63
N LEU A 154 -7.52 -5.32 5.49
CA LEU A 154 -6.39 -6.16 5.09
C LEU A 154 -6.84 -7.55 4.59
N LYS A 155 -7.83 -8.16 5.23
CA LYS A 155 -8.37 -9.49 4.88
C LYS A 155 -9.45 -9.45 3.79
N GLY A 156 -10.09 -8.31 3.60
CA GLY A 156 -11.15 -8.12 2.61
C GLY A 156 -10.68 -8.23 1.17
N ASP A 157 -11.61 -8.26 0.24
CA ASP A 157 -11.34 -8.23 -1.19
C ASP A 157 -11.07 -6.79 -1.71
N ASP A 158 -10.69 -6.67 -2.97
CA ASP A 158 -10.45 -5.37 -3.59
C ASP A 158 -11.72 -4.53 -3.71
N GLY A 159 -12.89 -5.13 -3.79
CA GLY A 159 -14.18 -4.43 -3.78
C GLY A 159 -14.40 -3.70 -2.46
N PHE A 160 -14.15 -4.38 -1.33
CA PHE A 160 -14.20 -3.78 -0.01
C PHE A 160 -13.19 -2.63 0.11
N ARG A 161 -11.92 -2.88 -0.23
CA ARG A 161 -10.85 -1.87 -0.16
C ARG A 161 -11.19 -0.63 -0.99
N LYS A 162 -11.62 -0.81 -2.25
CA LYS A 162 -12.02 0.26 -3.16
C LYS A 162 -13.19 1.08 -2.65
N SER A 163 -14.10 0.46 -1.91
CA SER A 163 -15.28 1.14 -1.34
C SER A 163 -14.98 1.95 -0.09
N ARG A 164 -13.82 1.73 0.56
CA ARG A 164 -13.51 2.23 1.90
C ARG A 164 -12.28 3.14 1.96
N LEU A 165 -11.25 2.89 1.12
CA LEU A 165 -10.05 3.71 1.19
C LEU A 165 -10.35 5.15 0.77
N LYS A 166 -10.12 6.06 1.70
CA LYS A 166 -10.36 7.48 1.55
C LYS A 166 -9.08 8.27 1.68
N MET A 167 -8.87 9.22 0.79
CA MET A 167 -7.80 10.20 0.85
C MET A 167 -8.40 11.58 1.13
N ILE A 168 -7.74 12.31 2.02
CA ILE A 168 -8.04 13.70 2.33
C ILE A 168 -6.83 14.52 1.92
N ALA A 169 -7.05 15.51 1.04
CA ALA A 169 -6.00 16.40 0.57
C ALA A 169 -6.30 17.85 0.99
N ASN A 170 -5.28 18.54 1.47
CA ASN A 170 -5.32 19.95 1.83
C ASN A 170 -4.10 20.68 1.25
N ILE A 171 -4.30 21.88 0.70
CA ILE A 171 -3.21 22.75 0.28
C ILE A 171 -2.99 23.78 1.38
N SER A 172 -2.04 23.48 2.28
CA SER A 172 -1.75 24.34 3.43
C SER A 172 -1.02 25.63 3.01
N ARG A 173 -0.22 25.56 1.93
CA ARG A 173 0.47 26.73 1.32
C ARG A 173 0.49 26.60 -0.19
N GLY A 174 0.32 27.74 -0.88
CA GLY A 174 0.40 27.80 -2.35
C GLY A 174 -0.46 28.90 -2.96
N PRO A 175 -0.39 29.09 -4.30
CA PRO A 175 -1.19 30.06 -5.02
C PRO A 175 -2.69 29.86 -4.78
N TRP A 176 -3.43 30.98 -4.71
CA TRP A 176 -4.87 30.98 -4.46
C TRP A 176 -5.65 30.14 -5.49
N ILE A 177 -5.19 30.12 -6.74
CA ILE A 177 -5.84 29.37 -7.82
C ILE A 177 -5.79 27.85 -7.56
N VAL A 178 -4.68 27.33 -7.06
CA VAL A 178 -4.55 25.90 -6.69
C VAL A 178 -5.40 25.60 -5.47
N ARG A 179 -5.34 26.46 -4.44
CA ARG A 179 -6.18 26.31 -3.24
C ARG A 179 -7.66 26.36 -3.57
N LYS A 180 -8.09 27.23 -4.48
CA LYS A 180 -9.48 27.31 -4.94
C LYS A 180 -9.90 26.04 -5.72
N ALA A 181 -9.02 25.48 -6.55
CA ALA A 181 -9.29 24.27 -7.32
C ALA A 181 -9.46 23.04 -6.43
N VAL A 182 -8.70 22.93 -5.34
CA VAL A 182 -8.79 21.84 -4.37
C VAL A 182 -9.91 22.08 -3.34
N GLY A 183 -10.19 23.33 -3.00
CA GLY A 183 -11.08 23.73 -1.90
C GLY A 183 -10.38 23.70 -0.55
N GLU A 184 -11.17 23.87 0.52
CA GLU A 184 -10.63 23.83 1.88
C GLU A 184 -10.05 22.46 2.24
N GLN A 185 -10.74 21.40 1.83
CA GLN A 185 -10.31 20.02 2.01
C GLN A 185 -10.97 19.15 0.95
N ALA A 186 -10.18 18.62 0.02
CA ALA A 186 -10.65 17.64 -0.94
C ALA A 186 -10.71 16.25 -0.31
N VAL A 187 -11.82 15.55 -0.47
CA VAL A 187 -12.04 14.19 0.05
C VAL A 187 -12.44 13.28 -1.10
N ALA A 188 -11.73 12.21 -1.29
CA ALA A 188 -12.01 11.21 -2.30
C ALA A 188 -12.01 9.79 -1.72
N ILE A 189 -13.05 9.00 -2.02
CA ILE A 189 -12.99 7.54 -1.90
C ILE A 189 -12.18 7.03 -3.10
N ILE A 190 -11.00 6.52 -2.84
CA ILE A 190 -10.00 6.22 -3.87
C ILE A 190 -10.62 5.36 -4.98
N GLY A 191 -11.14 4.19 -4.66
CA GLY A 191 -11.66 3.26 -5.66
C GLY A 191 -12.94 3.68 -6.39
N ARG A 192 -13.59 4.78 -5.96
CA ARG A 192 -14.74 5.38 -6.67
C ARG A 192 -14.32 6.52 -7.57
N SER A 193 -13.29 7.24 -7.19
CA SER A 193 -12.85 8.47 -7.86
C SER A 193 -11.64 8.26 -8.77
N LEU A 194 -10.83 7.25 -8.46
CA LEU A 194 -9.55 6.94 -9.13
C LEU A 194 -9.42 5.42 -9.35
N THR A 195 -8.67 5.04 -10.35
CA THR A 195 -8.24 3.65 -10.50
C THR A 195 -7.15 3.34 -9.48
N SER A 196 -7.33 2.25 -8.75
CA SER A 196 -6.37 1.78 -7.75
C SER A 196 -6.11 0.28 -7.85
N LYS A 197 -4.86 -0.11 -7.57
CA LYS A 197 -4.42 -1.50 -7.48
C LYS A 197 -3.90 -1.75 -6.08
N TYR A 198 -4.25 -2.89 -5.51
CA TYR A 198 -3.82 -3.30 -4.18
C TYR A 198 -2.87 -4.50 -4.29
N CYS A 199 -1.73 -4.41 -3.64
CA CYS A 199 -0.79 -5.50 -3.47
C CYS A 199 -0.66 -5.80 -1.98
N VAL A 200 -1.27 -6.89 -1.52
CA VAL A 200 -1.24 -7.33 -0.11
C VAL A 200 -0.32 -8.52 0.00
N GLN A 201 0.64 -8.45 0.91
CA GLN A 201 1.59 -9.50 1.24
C GLN A 201 1.59 -9.74 2.76
N GLU A 202 2.34 -10.70 3.24
CA GLU A 202 2.41 -11.05 4.66
C GLU A 202 2.90 -9.88 5.52
N ASN A 203 3.78 -9.03 4.98
CA ASN A 203 4.46 -7.97 5.73
C ASN A 203 4.23 -6.56 5.19
N PHE A 204 3.42 -6.40 4.13
CA PHE A 204 3.05 -5.08 3.63
C PHE A 204 1.73 -5.07 2.83
N ILE A 205 1.16 -3.90 2.74
CA ILE A 205 0.17 -3.53 1.73
C ILE A 205 0.69 -2.32 0.94
N GLU A 206 0.62 -2.40 -0.38
CA GLU A 206 0.87 -1.28 -1.28
C GLU A 206 -0.40 -0.96 -2.05
N VAL A 207 -0.73 0.32 -2.14
CA VAL A 207 -1.85 0.84 -2.91
C VAL A 207 -1.31 1.77 -3.99
N ASP A 208 -1.36 1.33 -5.24
CA ASP A 208 -1.06 2.15 -6.39
C ASP A 208 -2.31 2.95 -6.79
N ILE A 209 -2.20 4.27 -6.81
CA ILE A 209 -3.31 5.20 -7.05
C ILE A 209 -3.04 5.99 -8.33
N ASP A 210 -3.75 5.66 -9.39
CA ASP A 210 -3.63 6.36 -10.69
C ASP A 210 -4.44 7.67 -10.69
N ILE A 211 -3.78 8.78 -10.38
CA ILE A 211 -4.41 10.10 -10.40
C ILE A 211 -4.87 10.47 -11.83
N GLY A 212 -4.14 10.01 -12.85
CA GLY A 212 -4.46 10.26 -14.25
C GLY A 212 -5.74 9.59 -14.76
N SER A 213 -6.28 8.62 -14.02
CA SER A 213 -7.52 7.90 -14.37
C SER A 213 -8.79 8.75 -14.22
N SER A 214 -8.73 9.86 -13.47
CA SER A 214 -9.82 10.83 -13.33
C SER A 214 -9.49 12.13 -14.05
N MET A 215 -10.39 12.57 -14.92
CA MET A 215 -10.22 13.86 -15.64
C MET A 215 -10.12 15.04 -14.68
N VAL A 216 -10.93 15.06 -13.63
CA VAL A 216 -10.94 16.13 -12.62
C VAL A 216 -9.64 16.13 -11.82
N ALA A 217 -9.24 14.97 -11.28
CA ALA A 217 -8.00 14.85 -10.52
C ALA A 217 -6.77 15.17 -11.38
N LYS A 218 -6.76 14.70 -12.64
CA LYS A 218 -5.72 15.01 -13.62
C LYS A 218 -5.57 16.51 -13.84
N ALA A 219 -6.70 17.23 -14.03
CA ALA A 219 -6.68 18.67 -14.27
C ALA A 219 -6.15 19.44 -13.03
N VAL A 220 -6.62 19.08 -11.83
CA VAL A 220 -6.18 19.67 -10.56
C VAL A 220 -4.68 19.44 -10.34
N VAL A 221 -4.21 18.21 -10.52
CA VAL A 221 -2.79 17.87 -10.33
C VAL A 221 -1.92 18.51 -11.42
N HIS A 222 -2.38 18.59 -12.66
CA HIS A 222 -1.65 19.29 -13.71
C HIS A 222 -1.47 20.79 -13.38
N LEU A 223 -2.53 21.42 -12.86
CA LEU A 223 -2.43 22.81 -12.37
C LEU A 223 -1.44 22.90 -11.18
N ALA A 224 -1.57 22.03 -10.19
CA ALA A 224 -0.70 22.00 -9.01
C ALA A 224 0.77 21.76 -9.38
N PHE A 225 1.04 20.90 -10.35
CA PHE A 225 2.39 20.58 -10.82
C PHE A 225 3.16 21.78 -11.35
N GLY A 226 2.46 22.74 -11.99
CA GLY A 226 3.06 24.00 -12.43
C GLY A 226 3.51 24.93 -11.29
N TYR A 227 3.10 24.64 -10.06
CA TYR A 227 3.43 25.42 -8.87
C TYR A 227 4.13 24.59 -7.78
N LEU A 228 4.61 23.41 -8.12
CA LEU A 228 5.09 22.40 -7.17
C LEU A 228 6.14 22.95 -6.17
N THR A 229 7.04 23.80 -6.65
CA THR A 229 8.09 24.47 -5.84
C THR A 229 7.57 25.54 -4.87
N THR A 230 6.27 25.83 -4.89
CA THR A 230 5.63 26.82 -4.00
C THR A 230 4.47 26.23 -3.22
N LEU A 231 4.21 24.93 -3.40
CA LEU A 231 3.10 24.23 -2.75
C LEU A 231 3.54 23.52 -1.48
N THR A 232 2.70 23.57 -0.47
CA THR A 232 2.70 22.64 0.65
C THR A 232 1.38 21.88 0.65
N VAL A 233 1.48 20.57 0.52
CA VAL A 233 0.35 19.64 0.40
C VAL A 233 0.33 18.71 1.59
N ASP A 234 -0.81 18.59 2.24
CA ASP A 234 -1.08 17.60 3.29
C ASP A 234 -2.01 16.51 2.74
N LEU A 235 -1.62 15.27 2.89
CA LEU A 235 -2.42 14.11 2.52
C LEU A 235 -2.62 13.20 3.72
N ALA A 236 -3.86 12.81 3.98
CA ALA A 236 -4.19 11.80 4.98
C ALA A 236 -4.93 10.63 4.34
N PHE A 237 -4.65 9.44 4.85
CA PHE A 237 -5.29 8.20 4.43
C PHE A 237 -6.18 7.68 5.57
N VAL A 238 -7.40 7.29 5.23
CA VAL A 238 -8.44 6.88 6.19
C VAL A 238 -9.17 5.69 5.61
N ILE A 239 -9.56 4.73 6.44
CA ILE A 239 -10.58 3.74 6.06
C ILE A 239 -11.93 4.34 6.44
N GLU A 240 -12.79 4.61 5.46
CA GLU A 240 -14.08 5.23 5.67
C GLU A 240 -14.98 4.40 6.57
N SER A 241 -15.45 5.00 7.66
CA SER A 241 -16.48 4.44 8.52
C SER A 241 -17.86 4.59 7.84
N GLN A 242 -18.57 3.48 7.67
CA GLN A 242 -19.91 3.45 7.04
C GLN A 242 -21.02 3.04 8.00
N THR A 243 -20.66 2.56 9.19
CA THR A 243 -21.58 2.20 10.25
C THR A 243 -21.30 3.00 11.53
N GLU A 244 -22.27 3.09 12.44
CA GLU A 244 -22.09 3.79 13.72
C GLU A 244 -20.99 3.16 14.59
N TYR A 245 -20.82 1.85 14.52
CA TYR A 245 -19.82 1.11 15.29
C TYR A 245 -18.38 1.39 14.84
N GLU A 246 -18.21 1.87 13.60
CA GLU A 246 -16.89 2.20 13.05
C GLU A 246 -16.49 3.66 13.35
N LEU A 247 -17.40 4.48 13.87
CA LEU A 247 -17.17 5.89 14.19
C LEU A 247 -16.57 6.06 15.60
N PRO A 248 -15.80 7.14 15.85
CA PRO A 248 -15.35 8.14 14.89
C PRO A 248 -14.28 7.60 13.95
N GLU A 249 -14.16 8.20 12.75
CA GLU A 249 -13.05 7.88 11.85
C GLU A 249 -11.71 8.24 12.47
N ARG A 250 -10.72 7.38 12.19
CA ARG A 250 -9.33 7.63 12.55
C ARG A 250 -8.46 7.64 11.30
N ILE A 251 -7.43 8.49 11.34
CA ILE A 251 -6.47 8.63 10.27
C ILE A 251 -5.46 7.48 10.39
N LEU A 252 -5.26 6.71 9.32
CA LEU A 252 -4.20 5.70 9.24
C LEU A 252 -2.83 6.36 9.39
N GLY A 253 -2.56 7.33 8.55
CA GLY A 253 -1.35 8.11 8.55
C GLY A 253 -1.50 9.32 7.63
N ALA A 254 -0.64 10.31 7.81
CA ALA A 254 -0.61 11.50 6.99
C ALA A 254 0.82 11.93 6.67
N VAL A 255 0.96 12.58 5.52
CA VAL A 255 2.21 13.13 5.02
C VAL A 255 2.01 14.56 4.54
N ARG A 256 2.96 15.43 4.89
CA ARG A 256 3.16 16.74 4.29
C ARG A 256 4.35 16.67 3.34
N PHE A 257 4.21 17.15 2.14
CA PHE A 257 5.36 17.46 1.28
C PHE A 257 5.27 18.89 0.83
N SER A 258 6.42 19.54 0.73
CA SER A 258 6.47 20.97 0.54
C SER A 258 7.56 21.36 -0.44
N GLU A 259 7.19 22.26 -1.36
CA GLU A 259 8.12 22.94 -2.27
C GLU A 259 9.00 21.95 -3.05
N LEU A 260 8.39 20.83 -3.51
CA LEU A 260 9.13 19.79 -4.20
C LEU A 260 9.76 20.32 -5.50
N ASP A 261 11.05 20.06 -5.63
CA ASP A 261 11.74 20.25 -6.90
C ASP A 261 11.55 19.01 -7.79
N VAL A 262 11.10 19.25 -9.02
CA VAL A 262 10.95 18.20 -10.03
C VAL A 262 12.27 17.49 -10.31
N GLY A 263 13.39 18.25 -10.30
CA GLY A 263 14.74 17.74 -10.49
C GLY A 263 15.24 16.85 -9.36
N SER A 264 14.67 16.96 -8.15
CA SER A 264 15.04 16.11 -7.00
C SER A 264 14.42 14.71 -7.03
N ALA A 265 13.52 14.44 -7.99
CA ALA A 265 12.94 13.10 -8.13
C ALA A 265 14.02 12.06 -8.47
N ARG A 266 14.16 11.06 -7.61
CA ARG A 266 15.10 9.95 -7.84
C ARG A 266 14.58 9.08 -9.00
N GLU A 267 15.43 8.85 -9.97
CA GLU A 267 15.15 7.91 -11.04
C GLU A 267 15.26 6.47 -10.52
N ILE A 268 14.25 5.66 -10.83
CA ILE A 268 14.26 4.25 -10.47
C ILE A 268 14.34 3.37 -11.71
N GLU A 269 15.20 2.35 -11.63
CA GLU A 269 15.22 1.26 -12.59
C GLU A 269 14.11 0.26 -12.20
N LEU A 270 13.13 0.07 -13.07
CA LEU A 270 12.18 -1.01 -12.90
C LEU A 270 12.84 -2.32 -13.34
N PRO A 271 12.71 -3.41 -12.57
CA PRO A 271 13.22 -4.71 -12.98
C PRO A 271 12.62 -5.09 -14.33
N SER A 272 13.46 -5.47 -15.31
CA SER A 272 12.95 -6.05 -16.55
C SER A 272 12.25 -7.39 -16.23
N GLU A 273 11.23 -7.78 -17.02
CA GLU A 273 10.55 -9.07 -16.84
C GLU A 273 11.52 -10.24 -16.74
N LYS A 274 12.58 -10.24 -17.56
CA LYS A 274 13.66 -11.24 -17.51
C LYS A 274 14.47 -11.22 -16.21
N SER A 275 14.65 -10.05 -15.57
CA SER A 275 15.36 -9.99 -14.28
C SER A 275 14.48 -10.47 -13.13
N MET A 276 13.17 -10.30 -13.24
CA MET A 276 12.20 -10.85 -12.26
C MET A 276 12.12 -12.38 -12.37
N GLU A 277 12.01 -12.95 -13.56
CA GLU A 277 12.03 -14.41 -13.76
C GLU A 277 13.32 -15.07 -13.23
N ASN A 278 14.48 -14.45 -13.50
CA ASN A 278 15.77 -14.93 -12.97
C ASN A 278 15.84 -14.84 -11.44
N LEU A 279 15.20 -13.84 -10.83
CA LEU A 279 15.16 -13.69 -9.38
C LEU A 279 14.23 -14.73 -8.74
N TYR A 280 13.05 -14.95 -9.31
CA TYR A 280 12.12 -16.00 -8.85
C TYR A 280 12.73 -17.40 -9.00
N SER A 281 13.44 -17.67 -10.10
CA SER A 281 14.14 -18.95 -10.29
C SER A 281 15.28 -19.13 -9.28
N SER A 282 16.04 -18.09 -8.97
CA SER A 282 17.12 -18.15 -7.97
C SER A 282 16.60 -18.33 -6.54
N LEU A 283 15.48 -17.71 -6.20
CA LEU A 283 14.82 -17.90 -4.89
C LEU A 283 14.20 -19.29 -4.77
N SER A 284 13.57 -19.81 -5.83
CA SER A 284 13.07 -21.17 -5.90
C SER A 284 14.20 -22.19 -5.71
N ASN A 285 15.32 -22.03 -6.40
CA ASN A 285 16.46 -22.93 -6.28
C ASN A 285 17.05 -22.92 -4.86
N ARG A 286 17.18 -21.76 -4.21
CA ARG A 286 17.64 -21.67 -2.82
C ARG A 286 16.68 -22.33 -1.84
N PHE A 287 15.38 -22.25 -2.10
CA PHE A 287 14.36 -22.92 -1.30
C PHE A 287 14.46 -24.44 -1.42
N TRP A 288 14.62 -24.96 -2.64
CA TRP A 288 14.81 -26.39 -2.89
C TRP A 288 16.15 -26.92 -2.36
N ASP A 289 17.23 -26.17 -2.46
CA ASP A 289 18.52 -26.51 -1.88
C ASP A 289 18.47 -26.57 -0.35
N SER A 290 17.70 -25.68 0.28
CA SER A 290 17.49 -25.68 1.73
C SER A 290 16.67 -26.89 2.21
N ILE A 291 15.71 -27.37 1.42
CA ILE A 291 14.93 -28.58 1.73
C ILE A 291 15.72 -29.84 1.43
N GLY A 292 16.53 -29.84 0.35
CA GLY A 292 17.36 -30.97 -0.05
C GLY A 292 18.47 -31.34 0.96
N GLN A 293 18.97 -30.36 1.70
CA GLN A 293 19.96 -30.62 2.76
C GLN A 293 19.36 -31.13 4.08
N GLY A 294 18.05 -31.03 4.25
CA GLY A 294 17.35 -31.54 5.45
C GLY A 294 16.82 -32.99 5.35
N LEU A 295 16.86 -33.61 4.16
CA LEU A 295 16.25 -34.92 3.92
C LEU A 295 17.26 -36.06 3.71
N SER A 296 18.51 -35.90 4.04
CA SER A 296 19.54 -36.97 3.97
C SER A 296 19.74 -37.74 5.28
N VAL A 297 18.64 -38.05 5.99
CA VAL A 297 18.70 -39.03 7.10
C VAL A 297 17.56 -40.00 6.98
N VAL A 298 17.97 -41.27 6.71
CA VAL A 298 17.23 -42.55 6.93
C VAL A 298 16.24 -42.98 5.84
N LEU A 299 16.76 -43.75 4.89
CA LEU A 299 15.99 -44.88 4.32
C LEU A 299 16.74 -46.16 4.66
N PRO A 300 16.10 -47.19 5.28
CA PRO A 300 16.65 -48.53 5.35
C PRO A 300 16.52 -49.20 3.97
N SER A 301 17.60 -49.86 3.60
CA SER A 301 17.64 -50.83 2.50
C SER A 301 16.82 -52.05 2.83
N ASP A 302 15.91 -52.48 1.96
CA ASP A 302 15.63 -53.91 1.74
C ASP A 302 14.85 -54.14 0.43
N GLU A 303 15.51 -54.83 -0.45
CA GLU A 303 15.15 -56.03 -1.25
C GLU A 303 14.09 -55.93 -2.37
N GLU A 304 14.56 -56.45 -3.46
CA GLU A 304 13.95 -56.80 -4.75
C GLU A 304 12.59 -57.50 -4.69
N SER A 305 11.71 -57.17 -5.63
CA SER A 305 11.02 -58.19 -6.42
C SER A 305 10.40 -57.61 -7.69
N ASP A 306 10.72 -58.28 -8.78
CA ASP A 306 10.20 -58.13 -10.15
C ASP A 306 8.69 -58.25 -10.23
N ALA A 307 8.03 -57.42 -11.06
CA ALA A 307 6.90 -57.86 -11.88
C ALA A 307 6.62 -56.83 -13.03
N ASN A 308 6.90 -57.29 -14.22
CA ASN A 308 6.40 -56.84 -15.50
C ASN A 308 4.87 -56.76 -15.55
N VAL A 309 4.28 -55.67 -16.05
CA VAL A 309 3.08 -55.74 -16.88
C VAL A 309 3.02 -54.57 -17.87
N SER A 310 2.85 -54.95 -19.10
CA SER A 310 2.82 -54.30 -20.38
C SER A 310 1.75 -53.24 -20.56
N ALA A 311 2.09 -52.35 -21.50
CA ALA A 311 1.26 -51.31 -22.14
C ALA A 311 0.06 -51.89 -22.91
N SER A 312 -1.03 -51.11 -22.99
CA SER A 312 -1.92 -51.16 -24.13
C SER A 312 -2.56 -49.78 -24.42
N TYR A 313 -2.27 -49.30 -25.59
CA TYR A 313 -2.95 -48.17 -26.25
C TYR A 313 -4.35 -48.57 -26.67
N VAL A 314 -5.33 -47.66 -26.60
CA VAL A 314 -6.49 -47.67 -27.47
C VAL A 314 -6.84 -46.25 -27.91
N ASN A 315 -6.70 -46.05 -29.24
CA ASN A 315 -7.25 -44.94 -30.00
C ASN A 315 -8.76 -45.17 -30.23
N GLY A 316 -9.53 -44.08 -30.26
CA GLY A 316 -10.92 -44.12 -30.76
C GLY A 316 -11.40 -42.74 -31.21
N VAL A 317 -11.39 -42.55 -32.51
CA VAL A 317 -11.94 -41.47 -33.33
C VAL A 317 -13.46 -41.56 -33.39
N GLY A 318 -14.16 -40.42 -33.43
CA GLY A 318 -15.57 -40.37 -33.79
C GLY A 318 -16.11 -38.95 -34.04
N VAL A 319 -16.13 -38.52 -35.29
CA VAL A 319 -16.80 -37.35 -35.86
C VAL A 319 -18.30 -37.63 -35.94
N ASP A 320 -19.19 -36.68 -35.67
CA ASP A 320 -20.24 -36.38 -36.62
C ASP A 320 -20.97 -35.03 -36.43
N HIS A 321 -21.45 -34.53 -37.54
CA HIS A 321 -22.10 -33.27 -37.83
C HIS A 321 -23.59 -33.17 -37.41
N GLY A 322 -24.09 -31.96 -37.22
CA GLY A 322 -25.54 -31.69 -37.20
C GLY A 322 -25.90 -30.21 -37.16
N THR A 323 -25.92 -29.58 -38.29
CA THR A 323 -26.57 -28.29 -38.67
C THR A 323 -28.08 -28.32 -38.54
N LYS A 324 -28.69 -27.16 -38.13
CA LYS A 324 -29.93 -26.50 -38.65
C LYS A 324 -30.23 -25.30 -37.75
N THR A 325 -30.14 -24.10 -38.22
CA THR A 325 -30.93 -23.09 -38.98
C THR A 325 -32.36 -22.81 -38.47
N VAL A 326 -32.63 -21.48 -38.37
CA VAL A 326 -33.88 -20.74 -38.66
C VAL A 326 -34.91 -20.74 -37.52
N ASP A 327 -35.60 -19.69 -37.13
CA ASP A 327 -35.94 -18.34 -37.58
C ASP A 327 -36.52 -17.52 -36.43
N ASP A 328 -36.46 -16.21 -36.61
CA ASP A 328 -37.40 -15.11 -36.38
C ASP A 328 -38.53 -15.19 -35.32
N ASP A 329 -38.69 -14.21 -34.49
CA ASP A 329 -39.62 -13.10 -34.54
C ASP A 329 -39.86 -12.45 -33.16
N LYS A 330 -39.73 -11.12 -33.19
CA LYS A 330 -40.57 -10.06 -32.57
C LYS A 330 -41.23 -10.29 -31.20
N ILE A 331 -40.95 -9.55 -30.23
CA ILE A 331 -41.65 -8.29 -29.85
C ILE A 331 -40.76 -7.50 -28.90
#